data_53894fb51d0ac532871bbe31e5e00d2f
#
_entry.id   53894fb51d0ac532871bbe31e5e00d2f
#
_cell.length_a   1.000
_cell.length_b   1.000
_cell.length_c   1.000
_cell.angle_alpha   90.00
_cell.angle_beta   90.00
_cell.angle_gamma   90.00
#
_symmetry.space_group_name_H-M   'P 1'
#
loop_
_entity.id
_entity.type
_entity.pdbx_description
1 polymer ?
#
loop_
_entity_poly.entity_id
_entity_poly.type
_entity_poly.pdbx_seq_one_letter_code
_entity_poly.pdbx_strand_id
1 'polypeptide(L)'
;MIKIAIVDDEEQTREQILRTLKENIQEQYEVEIKLYASGESFFEEIQKGEAADILFTDIQMQQLDGVELGKLVRRLCPDMYIVFITSYEEYAAESYRIEAYQYILKQDLEFRLPGVAEQLIEKLQKQKKEFCIIKDGTEQVKLFYKDILYLYKSKGAKYVNYVTTQGVVRERTSLENALKMLNSRQFLLVERGYAVNIKQICRVSGDTIYLEKGYEVQVSKARLAEVKREINLYWRNS
;
A
#
# COMPACT_ATOMS: atom_id res chain seq x y z
N MET A 1 7.24 -7.66 6.27
CA MET A 1 6.85 -9.01 5.80
C MET A 1 5.50 -8.90 5.12
N ILE A 2 5.33 -9.46 3.92
CA ILE A 2 4.08 -9.52 3.15
C ILE A 2 3.50 -10.91 3.34
N LYS A 3 2.20 -11.00 3.67
CA LYS A 3 1.51 -12.26 3.91
C LYS A 3 0.77 -12.70 2.63
N ILE A 4 1.01 -13.93 2.19
CA ILE A 4 0.42 -14.55 1.01
C ILE A 4 -0.37 -15.78 1.44
N ALA A 5 -1.62 -15.87 1.02
CA ALA A 5 -2.46 -17.06 1.17
C ALA A 5 -2.60 -17.76 -0.19
N ILE A 6 -2.47 -19.09 -0.20
CA ILE A 6 -2.74 -19.96 -1.33
C ILE A 6 -3.87 -20.88 -0.93
N VAL A 7 -4.97 -20.83 -1.67
CA VAL A 7 -6.19 -21.61 -1.38
C VAL A 7 -6.58 -22.43 -2.61
N ASP A 8 -6.52 -23.74 -2.51
CA ASP A 8 -6.89 -24.69 -3.57
C ASP A 8 -7.16 -26.05 -2.90
N ASP A 9 -8.16 -26.81 -3.29
CA ASP A 9 -8.43 -28.12 -2.70
C ASP A 9 -7.48 -29.21 -3.24
N GLU A 10 -6.84 -28.98 -4.39
CA GLU A 10 -5.82 -29.86 -4.97
C GLU A 10 -4.43 -29.60 -4.34
N GLU A 11 -3.88 -30.55 -3.62
CA GLU A 11 -2.55 -30.44 -2.99
C GLU A 11 -1.44 -30.18 -4.01
N GLN A 12 -1.49 -30.85 -5.15
CA GLN A 12 -0.49 -30.70 -6.22
C GLN A 12 -0.43 -29.25 -6.74
N THR A 13 -1.59 -28.62 -6.92
CA THR A 13 -1.69 -27.22 -7.36
C THR A 13 -1.13 -26.28 -6.30
N ARG A 14 -1.47 -26.47 -5.01
CA ARG A 14 -0.90 -25.67 -3.91
C ARG A 14 0.61 -25.75 -3.87
N GLU A 15 1.17 -26.97 -4.01
CA GLU A 15 2.62 -27.15 -4.02
C GLU A 15 3.28 -26.54 -5.25
N GLN A 16 2.67 -26.62 -6.42
CA GLN A 16 3.17 -25.99 -7.64
C GLN A 16 3.21 -24.47 -7.50
N ILE A 17 2.13 -23.83 -7.01
CA ILE A 17 2.08 -22.39 -6.73
C ILE A 17 3.17 -22.02 -5.73
N LEU A 18 3.27 -22.75 -4.60
CA LEU A 18 4.27 -22.49 -3.57
C LEU A 18 5.70 -22.57 -4.12
N ARG A 19 6.02 -23.61 -4.89
CA ARG A 19 7.33 -23.79 -5.51
C ARG A 19 7.66 -22.63 -6.43
N THR A 20 6.73 -22.29 -7.34
CA THR A 20 6.90 -21.17 -8.29
C THR A 20 7.16 -19.85 -7.57
N LEU A 21 6.43 -19.57 -6.48
CA LEU A 21 6.65 -18.37 -5.68
C LEU A 21 7.99 -18.41 -4.94
N LYS A 22 8.36 -19.54 -4.35
CA LYS A 22 9.65 -19.67 -3.65
C LYS A 22 10.85 -19.45 -4.57
N GLU A 23 10.85 -20.07 -5.74
CA GLU A 23 11.94 -19.96 -6.70
C GLU A 23 12.14 -18.56 -7.26
N ASN A 24 11.06 -17.77 -7.38
CA ASN A 24 11.09 -16.49 -8.07
C ASN A 24 11.07 -15.26 -7.16
N ILE A 25 10.51 -15.35 -5.95
CA ILE A 25 10.32 -14.17 -5.10
C ILE A 25 10.90 -14.27 -3.69
N GLN A 26 11.03 -15.49 -3.11
CA GLN A 26 11.39 -15.63 -1.71
C GLN A 26 12.83 -15.18 -1.38
N GLU A 27 13.76 -15.25 -2.34
CA GLU A 27 15.12 -14.76 -2.13
C GLU A 27 15.23 -13.24 -2.17
N GLN A 28 14.30 -12.55 -2.85
CA GLN A 28 14.34 -11.11 -3.06
C GLN A 28 13.45 -10.34 -2.09
N TYR A 29 12.42 -11.00 -1.54
CA TYR A 29 11.36 -10.35 -0.75
C TYR A 29 11.08 -11.10 0.55
N GLU A 30 10.86 -10.33 1.61
CA GLU A 30 10.43 -10.87 2.91
C GLU A 30 8.94 -11.19 2.88
N VAL A 31 8.60 -12.46 2.60
CA VAL A 31 7.23 -12.96 2.46
C VAL A 31 6.95 -14.11 3.41
N GLU A 32 5.74 -14.19 3.93
CA GLU A 32 5.17 -15.33 4.65
C GLU A 32 4.08 -15.95 3.79
N ILE A 33 4.21 -17.25 3.47
CA ILE A 33 3.25 -17.95 2.61
C ILE A 33 2.55 -19.03 3.44
N LYS A 34 1.21 -18.99 3.48
CA LYS A 34 0.36 -20.00 4.13
C LYS A 34 -0.49 -20.71 3.09
N LEU A 35 -0.64 -22.04 3.25
CA LEU A 35 -1.44 -22.91 2.37
C LEU A 35 -2.74 -23.30 3.06
N TYR A 36 -3.83 -23.29 2.31
CA TYR A 36 -5.17 -23.67 2.77
C TYR A 36 -5.79 -24.66 1.78
N ALA A 37 -6.33 -25.74 2.30
CA ALA A 37 -6.94 -26.79 1.48
C ALA A 37 -8.41 -26.50 1.13
N SER A 38 -9.00 -25.41 1.62
CA SER A 38 -10.38 -25.03 1.32
C SER A 38 -10.63 -23.54 1.58
N GLY A 39 -11.66 -22.98 0.95
CA GLY A 39 -12.11 -21.61 1.18
C GLY A 39 -12.50 -21.35 2.63
N GLU A 40 -13.14 -22.33 3.29
CA GLU A 40 -13.59 -22.24 4.69
C GLU A 40 -12.39 -22.07 5.64
N SER A 41 -11.35 -22.89 5.44
CA SER A 41 -10.17 -22.85 6.32
C SER A 41 -9.46 -21.51 6.27
N PHE A 42 -9.39 -20.89 5.09
CA PHE A 42 -8.87 -19.52 4.96
C PHE A 42 -9.83 -18.49 5.55
N PHE A 43 -11.13 -18.63 5.33
CA PHE A 43 -12.12 -17.70 5.86
C PHE A 43 -12.15 -17.69 7.39
N GLU A 44 -11.97 -18.83 8.05
CA GLU A 44 -11.83 -18.91 9.52
C GLU A 44 -10.61 -18.11 10.03
N GLU A 45 -9.49 -18.13 9.31
CA GLU A 45 -8.31 -17.33 9.68
C GLU A 45 -8.59 -15.83 9.57
N ILE A 46 -9.31 -15.40 8.51
CA ILE A 46 -9.74 -13.98 8.39
C ILE A 46 -10.61 -13.58 9.58
N GLN A 47 -11.53 -14.43 10.02
CA GLN A 47 -12.40 -14.15 11.17
C GLN A 47 -11.63 -14.03 12.50
N LYS A 48 -10.47 -14.70 12.62
CA LYS A 48 -9.55 -14.56 13.76
C LYS A 48 -8.66 -13.32 13.66
N GLY A 49 -8.76 -12.52 12.59
CA GLY A 49 -7.93 -11.34 12.37
C GLY A 49 -6.60 -11.61 11.64
N GLU A 50 -6.39 -12.85 11.17
CA GLU A 50 -5.19 -13.27 10.44
C GLU A 50 -5.38 -13.09 8.92
N ALA A 51 -5.53 -11.85 8.48
CA ALA A 51 -5.67 -11.53 7.06
C ALA A 51 -4.32 -11.62 6.31
N ALA A 52 -4.39 -12.01 5.03
CA ALA A 52 -3.27 -11.93 4.10
C ALA A 52 -3.24 -10.59 3.34
N ASP A 53 -2.11 -10.24 2.73
CA ASP A 53 -2.01 -9.10 1.81
C ASP A 53 -2.40 -9.53 0.37
N ILE A 54 -2.10 -10.79 0.00
CA ILE A 54 -2.38 -11.37 -1.32
C ILE A 54 -3.06 -12.74 -1.12
N LEU A 55 -4.13 -12.96 -1.86
CA LEU A 55 -4.83 -14.24 -1.96
C LEU A 55 -4.67 -14.79 -3.38
N PHE A 56 -4.04 -15.96 -3.51
CA PHE A 56 -4.13 -16.81 -4.70
C PHE A 56 -5.16 -17.91 -4.42
N THR A 57 -6.22 -18.01 -5.21
CA THR A 57 -7.29 -19.00 -4.96
C THR A 57 -7.76 -19.66 -6.24
N ASP A 58 -8.04 -20.96 -6.17
CA ASP A 58 -8.85 -21.58 -7.20
C ASP A 58 -10.30 -21.07 -7.11
N ILE A 59 -11.02 -21.22 -8.20
CA ILE A 59 -12.46 -20.92 -8.28
C ILE A 59 -13.27 -22.13 -7.88
N GLN A 60 -12.99 -23.28 -8.48
CA GLN A 60 -13.75 -24.48 -8.19
C GLN A 60 -13.13 -25.25 -7.02
N MET A 61 -13.75 -25.11 -5.87
CA MET A 61 -13.45 -25.85 -4.64
C MET A 61 -14.74 -26.40 -4.06
N GLN A 62 -14.64 -27.46 -3.24
CA GLN A 62 -15.78 -28.00 -2.52
C GLN A 62 -16.28 -26.97 -1.48
N GLN A 63 -17.61 -26.95 -1.24
CA GLN A 63 -18.32 -26.11 -0.26
C GLN A 63 -18.22 -24.61 -0.58
N LEU A 64 -17.19 -23.88 -0.10
CA LEU A 64 -17.00 -22.47 -0.39
C LEU A 64 -16.10 -22.30 -1.62
N ASP A 65 -16.71 -21.99 -2.76
CA ASP A 65 -15.98 -21.73 -4.00
C ASP A 65 -15.19 -20.43 -3.96
N GLY A 66 -14.20 -20.27 -4.87
CA GLY A 66 -13.32 -19.12 -4.88
C GLY A 66 -14.01 -17.79 -5.21
N VAL A 67 -15.13 -17.84 -5.96
CA VAL A 67 -15.92 -16.63 -6.29
C VAL A 67 -16.64 -16.13 -5.05
N GLU A 68 -17.28 -17.02 -4.28
CA GLU A 68 -17.94 -16.67 -3.03
C GLU A 68 -16.92 -16.24 -1.98
N LEU A 69 -15.79 -16.95 -1.86
CA LEU A 69 -14.68 -16.56 -1.01
C LEU A 69 -14.19 -15.15 -1.38
N GLY A 70 -14.00 -14.87 -2.67
CA GLY A 70 -13.58 -13.54 -3.16
C GLY A 70 -14.56 -12.44 -2.77
N LYS A 71 -15.88 -12.67 -2.85
CA LYS A 71 -16.92 -11.72 -2.40
C LYS A 71 -16.84 -11.45 -0.90
N LEU A 72 -16.61 -12.49 -0.09
CA LEU A 72 -16.45 -12.37 1.36
C LEU A 72 -15.17 -11.60 1.72
N VAL A 73 -14.05 -11.94 1.08
CA VAL A 73 -12.76 -11.26 1.23
C VAL A 73 -12.89 -9.79 0.87
N ARG A 74 -13.51 -9.46 -0.26
CA ARG A 74 -13.67 -8.06 -0.69
C ARG A 74 -14.47 -7.24 0.32
N ARG A 75 -15.44 -7.85 1.00
CA ARG A 75 -16.26 -7.20 2.03
C ARG A 75 -15.52 -6.97 3.34
N LEU A 76 -14.72 -7.95 3.79
CA LEU A 76 -14.05 -7.94 5.10
C LEU A 76 -12.64 -7.36 5.04
N CYS A 77 -11.94 -7.57 3.93
CA CYS A 77 -10.55 -7.19 3.69
C CYS A 77 -10.44 -6.45 2.34
N PRO A 78 -10.99 -5.23 2.20
CA PRO A 78 -11.08 -4.53 0.90
C PRO A 78 -9.71 -4.25 0.27
N ASP A 79 -8.66 -4.16 1.07
CA ASP A 79 -7.29 -3.90 0.60
C ASP A 79 -6.52 -5.16 0.18
N MET A 80 -7.07 -6.37 0.39
CA MET A 80 -6.43 -7.63 -0.02
C MET A 80 -6.48 -7.78 -1.54
N TYR A 81 -5.35 -8.09 -2.16
CA TYR A 81 -5.29 -8.42 -3.58
C TYR A 81 -5.72 -9.86 -3.81
N ILE A 82 -6.67 -10.06 -4.71
CA ILE A 82 -7.21 -11.37 -5.09
C ILE A 82 -6.72 -11.72 -6.49
N VAL A 83 -6.12 -12.89 -6.65
CA VAL A 83 -5.72 -13.46 -7.94
C VAL A 83 -6.36 -14.84 -8.04
N PHE A 84 -7.18 -15.04 -9.05
CA PHE A 84 -7.74 -16.37 -9.35
C PHE A 84 -6.75 -17.18 -10.16
N ILE A 85 -6.56 -18.47 -9.78
CA ILE A 85 -5.76 -19.46 -10.49
C ILE A 85 -6.64 -20.67 -10.72
N THR A 86 -7.12 -20.88 -11.93
CA THR A 86 -8.14 -21.90 -12.22
C THR A 86 -7.96 -22.54 -13.59
N SER A 87 -8.57 -23.69 -13.78
CA SER A 87 -8.63 -24.36 -15.09
C SER A 87 -9.77 -23.85 -16.00
N TYR A 88 -10.67 -23.01 -15.49
CA TYR A 88 -11.91 -22.63 -16.17
C TYR A 88 -11.83 -21.19 -16.68
N GLU A 89 -12.19 -20.95 -17.94
CA GLU A 89 -12.16 -19.62 -18.58
C GLU A 89 -13.46 -18.82 -18.35
N GLU A 90 -14.58 -19.51 -18.15
CA GLU A 90 -15.91 -18.90 -18.08
C GLU A 90 -16.12 -17.94 -16.89
N TYR A 91 -15.33 -18.07 -15.83
CA TYR A 91 -15.46 -17.21 -14.63
C TYR A 91 -14.69 -15.87 -14.73
N ALA A 92 -14.02 -15.63 -15.86
CA ALA A 92 -13.26 -14.38 -16.04
C ALA A 92 -14.15 -13.13 -15.88
N ALA A 93 -15.40 -13.17 -16.36
CA ALA A 93 -16.33 -12.06 -16.22
C ALA A 93 -16.74 -11.80 -14.75
N GLU A 94 -16.82 -12.84 -13.92
CA GLU A 94 -17.13 -12.70 -12.49
C GLU A 94 -15.97 -12.14 -11.68
N SER A 95 -14.74 -12.44 -12.08
CA SER A 95 -13.54 -11.89 -11.45
C SER A 95 -13.52 -10.36 -11.49
N TYR A 96 -14.02 -9.73 -12.55
CA TYR A 96 -14.17 -8.28 -12.67
C TYR A 96 -15.14 -7.70 -11.63
N ARG A 97 -16.24 -8.41 -11.32
CA ARG A 97 -17.23 -7.95 -10.32
C ARG A 97 -16.68 -7.97 -8.90
N ILE A 98 -15.69 -8.84 -8.66
CA ILE A 98 -15.01 -8.98 -7.37
C ILE A 98 -13.82 -8.02 -7.28
N GLU A 99 -13.51 -7.31 -8.37
CA GLU A 99 -12.31 -6.48 -8.48
C GLU A 99 -11.04 -7.30 -8.22
N ALA A 100 -11.00 -8.53 -8.80
CA ALA A 100 -9.78 -9.34 -8.75
C ALA A 100 -8.64 -8.62 -9.49
N TYR A 101 -7.44 -8.70 -8.92
CA TYR A 101 -6.27 -8.07 -9.53
C TYR A 101 -5.89 -8.76 -10.84
N GLN A 102 -5.93 -10.10 -10.86
CA GLN A 102 -5.61 -10.90 -12.03
C GLN A 102 -6.39 -12.22 -12.04
N TYR A 103 -6.45 -12.80 -13.24
CA TYR A 103 -7.00 -14.11 -13.54
C TYR A 103 -5.95 -14.90 -14.32
N ILE A 104 -5.53 -16.05 -13.78
CA ILE A 104 -4.48 -16.90 -14.34
C ILE A 104 -5.08 -18.29 -14.60
N LEU A 105 -4.93 -18.81 -15.80
CA LEU A 105 -5.26 -20.21 -16.07
C LEU A 105 -4.16 -21.12 -15.50
N LYS A 106 -4.53 -22.28 -14.90
CA LYS A 106 -3.56 -23.23 -14.33
C LYS A 106 -2.50 -23.66 -15.37
N GLN A 107 -2.85 -23.76 -16.64
CA GLN A 107 -1.90 -24.05 -17.74
C GLN A 107 -0.83 -22.95 -17.93
N ASP A 108 -1.12 -21.70 -17.58
CA ASP A 108 -0.21 -20.56 -17.75
C ASP A 108 0.50 -20.19 -16.43
N LEU A 109 0.31 -20.96 -15.36
CA LEU A 109 0.74 -20.67 -14.00
C LEU A 109 2.23 -20.35 -13.94
N GLU A 110 3.09 -21.23 -14.41
CA GLU A 110 4.54 -21.09 -14.30
C GLU A 110 5.08 -19.87 -15.03
N PHE A 111 4.41 -19.47 -16.13
CA PHE A 111 4.81 -18.32 -16.92
C PHE A 111 4.28 -17.00 -16.34
N ARG A 112 3.04 -16.97 -15.85
CA ARG A 112 2.38 -15.71 -15.46
C ARG A 112 2.52 -15.38 -13.96
N LEU A 113 2.51 -16.40 -13.08
CA LEU A 113 2.49 -16.19 -11.65
C LEU A 113 3.69 -15.38 -11.11
N PRO A 114 4.94 -15.63 -11.55
CA PRO A 114 6.09 -14.86 -11.04
C PRO A 114 5.93 -13.35 -11.26
N GLY A 115 5.62 -12.94 -12.48
CA GLY A 115 5.48 -11.51 -12.80
C GLY A 115 4.30 -10.84 -12.09
N VAL A 116 3.18 -11.56 -11.90
CA VAL A 116 2.02 -11.06 -11.15
C VAL A 116 2.35 -10.91 -9.67
N ALA A 117 3.02 -11.88 -9.08
CA ALA A 117 3.41 -11.84 -7.67
C ALA A 117 4.42 -10.70 -7.40
N GLU A 118 5.43 -10.55 -8.26
CA GLU A 118 6.42 -9.46 -8.15
C GLU A 118 5.75 -8.09 -8.20
N GLN A 119 4.88 -7.84 -9.19
CA GLN A 119 4.13 -6.59 -9.32
C GLN A 119 3.29 -6.28 -8.06
N LEU A 120 2.61 -7.29 -7.49
CA LEU A 120 1.81 -7.13 -6.28
C LEU A 120 2.69 -6.82 -5.06
N ILE A 121 3.81 -7.53 -4.91
CA ILE A 121 4.76 -7.31 -3.81
C ILE A 121 5.34 -5.91 -3.87
N GLU A 122 5.79 -5.46 -5.05
CA GLU A 122 6.27 -4.08 -5.23
C GLU A 122 5.21 -3.05 -4.91
N LYS A 123 3.96 -3.27 -5.36
CA LYS A 123 2.84 -2.38 -5.10
C LYS A 123 2.54 -2.30 -3.60
N LEU A 124 2.52 -3.45 -2.90
CA LEU A 124 2.35 -3.53 -1.45
C LEU A 124 3.51 -2.88 -0.68
N GLN A 125 4.74 -3.08 -1.12
CA GLN A 125 5.90 -2.41 -0.52
C GLN A 125 5.84 -0.89 -0.67
N LYS A 126 5.39 -0.39 -1.83
CA LYS A 126 5.14 1.03 -2.05
C LYS A 126 4.03 1.54 -1.12
N GLN A 127 2.94 0.80 -0.97
CA GLN A 127 1.82 1.13 -0.06
C GLN A 127 2.23 1.05 1.43
N LYS A 128 2.99 0.02 1.84
CA LYS A 128 3.50 -0.11 3.23
C LYS A 128 4.50 1.01 3.59
N LYS A 129 5.16 1.64 2.60
CA LYS A 129 5.97 2.85 2.78
C LYS A 129 5.14 4.14 2.88
N GLU A 130 3.83 4.07 2.75
CA GLU A 130 2.93 5.24 2.79
C GLU A 130 2.40 5.57 4.19
N PHE A 131 2.99 5.04 5.25
CA PHE A 131 2.73 5.48 6.61
C PHE A 131 4.01 5.54 7.44
N CYS A 132 3.97 6.33 8.51
CA CYS A 132 4.98 6.33 9.55
C CYS A 132 4.33 6.12 10.92
N ILE A 133 5.15 5.67 11.89
CA ILE A 133 4.75 5.60 13.30
C ILE A 133 5.57 6.66 14.03
N ILE A 134 4.89 7.61 14.65
CA ILE A 134 5.51 8.67 15.44
C ILE A 134 5.13 8.54 16.91
N LYS A 135 5.92 9.16 17.81
CA LYS A 135 5.64 9.21 19.24
C LYS A 135 5.13 10.60 19.61
N ASP A 136 3.86 10.70 20.00
CA ASP A 136 3.28 11.90 20.61
C ASP A 136 3.14 11.69 22.11
N GLY A 137 4.12 12.18 22.86
CA GLY A 137 4.22 11.89 24.30
C GLY A 137 4.48 10.42 24.58
N THR A 138 3.52 9.74 25.23
CA THR A 138 3.56 8.31 25.55
C THR A 138 2.86 7.43 24.50
N GLU A 139 2.14 8.04 23.57
CA GLU A 139 1.37 7.34 22.55
C GLU A 139 2.19 7.06 21.29
N GLN A 140 1.90 5.94 20.63
CA GLN A 140 2.36 5.65 19.28
C GLN A 140 1.21 5.93 18.32
N VAL A 141 1.45 6.83 17.36
CA VAL A 141 0.46 7.25 16.39
C VAL A 141 0.89 6.80 15.00
N LYS A 142 0.04 6.02 14.32
CA LYS A 142 0.23 5.64 12.91
C LYS A 142 -0.33 6.75 12.03
N LEU A 143 0.54 7.40 11.24
CA LEU A 143 0.16 8.44 10.28
C LEU A 143 0.31 7.93 8.85
N PHE A 144 -0.77 7.87 8.11
CA PHE A 144 -0.70 7.61 6.67
C PHE A 144 -0.25 8.85 5.93
N TYR A 145 0.67 8.70 4.99
CA TYR A 145 1.21 9.82 4.22
C TYR A 145 0.12 10.59 3.45
N LYS A 146 -0.91 9.89 2.96
CA LYS A 146 -2.06 10.51 2.30
C LYS A 146 -2.83 11.48 3.20
N ASP A 147 -2.75 11.30 4.52
CA ASP A 147 -3.46 12.15 5.49
C ASP A 147 -2.61 13.32 5.96
N ILE A 148 -1.29 13.30 5.71
CA ILE A 148 -0.38 14.39 6.07
C ILE A 148 -0.44 15.46 4.99
N LEU A 149 -0.82 16.68 5.37
CA LEU A 149 -0.86 17.84 4.48
C LEU A 149 0.52 18.51 4.40
N TYR A 150 1.09 18.83 5.56
CA TYR A 150 2.42 19.39 5.68
C TYR A 150 3.00 19.16 7.08
N LEU A 151 4.30 19.36 7.19
CA LEU A 151 5.03 19.35 8.46
C LEU A 151 5.61 20.72 8.72
N TYR A 152 5.62 21.14 9.99
CA TYR A 152 6.35 22.33 10.37
C TYR A 152 7.02 22.24 11.72
N LYS A 153 8.12 23.00 11.87
CA LYS A 153 8.82 23.19 13.11
C LYS A 153 9.21 24.66 13.27
N SER A 154 8.63 25.34 14.23
CA SER A 154 8.95 26.73 14.54
C SER A 154 10.39 26.86 15.09
N LYS A 155 11.02 28.00 14.86
CA LYS A 155 12.37 28.28 15.35
C LYS A 155 12.42 28.16 16.88
N GLY A 156 13.35 27.34 17.40
CA GLY A 156 13.48 27.08 18.84
C GLY A 156 12.49 26.04 19.40
N ALA A 157 11.52 25.58 18.64
CA ALA A 157 10.61 24.54 19.09
C ALA A 157 11.31 23.17 19.25
N LYS A 158 10.83 22.36 20.21
CA LYS A 158 11.34 21.00 20.41
C LYS A 158 10.63 19.95 19.56
N TYR A 159 9.45 20.30 19.04
CA TYR A 159 8.55 19.38 18.35
C TYR A 159 8.38 19.75 16.88
N VAL A 160 8.30 18.73 16.03
CA VAL A 160 7.74 18.81 14.68
C VAL A 160 6.23 18.57 14.77
N ASN A 161 5.45 19.37 14.09
CA ASN A 161 4.00 19.23 13.99
C ASN A 161 3.69 18.63 12.61
N TYR A 162 2.95 17.54 12.60
CA TYR A 162 2.38 16.91 11.42
C TYR A 162 0.92 17.36 11.31
N VAL A 163 0.65 18.24 10.36
CA VAL A 163 -0.72 18.69 10.08
C VAL A 163 -1.38 17.70 9.15
N THR A 164 -2.43 17.08 9.63
CA THR A 164 -3.15 16.02 8.91
C THR A 164 -4.57 16.43 8.60
N THR A 165 -5.26 15.63 7.78
CA THR A 165 -6.69 15.80 7.47
C THR A 165 -7.59 15.67 8.71
N GLN A 166 -7.08 15.06 9.79
CA GLN A 166 -7.83 14.77 11.03
C GLN A 166 -7.41 15.66 12.21
N GLY A 167 -6.34 16.44 12.08
CA GLY A 167 -5.80 17.30 13.14
C GLY A 167 -4.28 17.37 13.13
N VAL A 168 -3.71 17.84 14.22
CA VAL A 168 -2.25 18.02 14.34
C VAL A 168 -1.71 17.03 15.36
N VAL A 169 -0.71 16.26 14.94
CA VAL A 169 0.06 15.35 15.80
C VAL A 169 1.49 15.86 15.89
N ARG A 170 2.17 15.70 17.01
CA ARG A 170 3.51 16.27 17.21
C ARG A 170 4.49 15.24 17.72
N GLU A 171 5.72 15.36 17.28
CA GLU A 171 6.81 14.48 17.69
C GLU A 171 8.03 15.29 18.13
N ARG A 172 8.69 14.87 19.21
CA ARG A 172 9.92 15.50 19.67
C ARG A 172 11.11 15.05 18.82
N THR A 173 11.29 15.73 17.69
CA THR A 173 12.35 15.43 16.71
C THR A 173 12.78 16.69 15.96
N SER A 174 13.77 16.56 15.07
CA SER A 174 14.10 17.61 14.08
C SER A 174 13.29 17.39 12.79
N LEU A 175 13.04 18.46 12.04
CA LEU A 175 12.36 18.34 10.73
C LEU A 175 13.16 17.46 9.76
N GLU A 176 14.49 17.54 9.81
CA GLU A 176 15.37 16.68 9.01
C GLU A 176 15.21 15.20 9.35
N ASN A 177 15.18 14.84 10.64
CA ASN A 177 14.98 13.47 11.07
C ASN A 177 13.57 12.98 10.71
N ALA A 178 12.55 13.82 10.87
CA ALA A 178 11.19 13.51 10.43
C ALA A 178 11.14 13.19 8.93
N LEU A 179 11.76 14.01 8.09
CA LEU A 179 11.81 13.77 6.64
C LEU A 179 12.63 12.52 6.28
N LYS A 180 13.73 12.25 6.98
CA LYS A 180 14.50 10.99 6.83
C LYS A 180 13.66 9.76 7.19
N MET A 181 12.88 9.83 8.27
CA MET A 181 11.97 8.75 8.68
C MET A 181 10.86 8.51 7.65
N LEU A 182 10.25 9.59 7.13
CA LEU A 182 9.25 9.50 6.07
C LEU A 182 9.85 8.86 4.80
N ASN A 183 11.13 9.09 4.52
CA ASN A 183 11.89 8.53 3.38
C ASN A 183 11.09 8.51 2.06
N SER A 184 10.38 9.61 1.78
CA SER A 184 9.47 9.69 0.63
C SER A 184 9.66 11.01 -0.11
N ARG A 185 9.82 10.92 -1.45
CA ARG A 185 9.93 12.08 -2.34
C ARG A 185 8.66 12.95 -2.39
N GLN A 186 7.56 12.47 -1.81
CA GLN A 186 6.32 13.24 -1.77
C GLN A 186 6.36 14.41 -0.77
N PHE A 187 7.34 14.44 0.15
CA PHE A 187 7.49 15.54 1.12
C PHE A 187 8.59 16.48 0.68
N LEU A 188 8.19 17.65 0.18
CA LEU A 188 9.09 18.69 -0.29
C LEU A 188 9.40 19.70 0.80
N LEU A 189 10.69 19.92 1.09
CA LEU A 189 11.13 21.01 1.97
C LEU A 189 10.98 22.35 1.23
N VAL A 190 10.04 23.19 1.65
CA VAL A 190 9.69 24.46 1.01
C VAL A 190 10.33 25.67 1.70
N GLU A 191 10.60 25.52 3.00
CA GLU A 191 11.33 26.49 3.82
C GLU A 191 12.12 25.75 4.91
N ARG A 192 13.05 26.42 5.59
CA ARG A 192 13.90 25.80 6.64
C ARG A 192 13.09 25.05 7.71
N GLY A 193 11.88 25.52 8.01
CA GLY A 193 11.00 24.93 9.00
C GLY A 193 9.74 24.26 8.46
N TYR A 194 9.55 24.13 7.13
CA TYR A 194 8.31 23.66 6.52
C TYR A 194 8.56 22.68 5.40
N ALA A 195 7.82 21.58 5.41
CA ALA A 195 7.79 20.60 4.32
C ALA A 195 6.34 20.28 3.97
N VAL A 196 6.00 20.25 2.69
CA VAL A 196 4.65 20.00 2.19
C VAL A 196 4.57 18.64 1.52
N ASN A 197 3.41 18.01 1.61
CA ASN A 197 3.10 16.80 0.83
C ASN A 197 2.65 17.21 -0.58
N ILE A 198 3.42 16.84 -1.59
CA ILE A 198 3.17 17.20 -2.99
C ILE A 198 1.81 16.67 -3.49
N LYS A 199 1.35 15.52 -2.98
CA LYS A 199 0.05 14.92 -3.32
C LYS A 199 -1.14 15.76 -2.83
N GLN A 200 -0.91 16.62 -1.86
CA GLN A 200 -1.95 17.46 -1.23
C GLN A 200 -1.98 18.89 -1.79
N ILE A 201 -1.15 19.17 -2.81
CA ILE A 201 -1.06 20.50 -3.42
C ILE A 201 -2.18 20.66 -4.44
N CYS A 202 -3.09 21.61 -4.19
CA CYS A 202 -4.17 21.96 -5.10
C CYS A 202 -3.75 23.02 -6.13
N ARG A 203 -2.91 23.97 -5.71
CA ARG A 203 -2.52 25.13 -6.53
C ARG A 203 -1.22 25.73 -6.04
N VAL A 204 -0.46 26.33 -6.95
CA VAL A 204 0.70 27.17 -6.64
C VAL A 204 0.49 28.55 -7.29
N SER A 205 0.60 29.61 -6.50
CA SER A 205 0.48 31.00 -6.99
C SER A 205 1.58 31.85 -6.40
N GLY A 206 2.42 32.43 -7.24
CA GLY A 206 3.58 33.18 -6.78
C GLY A 206 4.55 32.31 -6.00
N ASP A 207 4.72 32.61 -4.72
CA ASP A 207 5.52 31.89 -3.73
C ASP A 207 4.66 31.11 -2.71
N THR A 208 3.35 31.05 -2.94
CA THR A 208 2.41 30.39 -2.03
C THR A 208 1.90 29.06 -2.61
N ILE A 209 1.97 28.00 -1.81
CA ILE A 209 1.39 26.69 -2.07
C ILE A 209 0.06 26.59 -1.33
N TYR A 210 -0.99 26.25 -2.07
CA TYR A 210 -2.32 25.97 -1.54
C TYR A 210 -2.52 24.46 -1.45
N LEU A 211 -2.85 24.01 -0.26
CA LEU A 211 -3.07 22.59 0.08
C LEU A 211 -4.56 22.31 0.25
N GLU A 212 -4.89 21.03 0.26
CA GLU A 212 -6.21 20.54 0.65
C GLU A 212 -6.66 21.14 2.00
N LYS A 213 -7.96 21.18 2.26
CA LYS A 213 -8.55 21.77 3.47
C LYS A 213 -8.27 23.28 3.64
N GLY A 214 -7.83 23.98 2.60
CA GLY A 214 -7.63 25.44 2.62
C GLY A 214 -6.35 25.91 3.34
N TYR A 215 -5.40 25.01 3.59
CA TYR A 215 -4.11 25.42 4.15
C TYR A 215 -3.22 26.08 3.10
N GLU A 216 -2.42 27.04 3.57
CA GLU A 216 -1.45 27.78 2.73
C GLU A 216 -0.07 27.70 3.36
N VAL A 217 0.94 27.45 2.53
CA VAL A 217 2.35 27.42 2.96
C VAL A 217 3.20 28.25 2.01
N GLN A 218 4.02 29.13 2.57
CA GLN A 218 4.93 29.96 1.77
C GLN A 218 6.23 29.23 1.45
N VAL A 219 6.72 29.41 0.25
CA VAL A 219 7.99 28.88 -0.21
C VAL A 219 9.06 29.97 -0.09
N SER A 220 10.18 29.66 0.52
CA SER A 220 11.29 30.63 0.58
C SER A 220 11.81 30.93 -0.82
N LYS A 221 12.23 32.18 -1.03
CA LYS A 221 12.79 32.67 -2.34
C LYS A 221 13.90 31.75 -2.85
N ALA A 222 14.76 31.29 -1.95
CA ALA A 222 15.89 30.40 -2.29
C ALA A 222 15.47 29.02 -2.82
N ARG A 223 14.28 28.52 -2.45
CA ARG A 223 13.78 27.21 -2.87
C ARG A 223 12.72 27.26 -3.95
N LEU A 224 12.23 28.45 -4.29
CA LEU A 224 11.05 28.60 -5.16
C LEU A 224 11.22 27.92 -6.52
N ALA A 225 12.36 28.07 -7.16
CA ALA A 225 12.62 27.47 -8.47
C ALA A 225 12.70 25.95 -8.41
N GLU A 226 13.36 25.39 -7.39
CA GLU A 226 13.47 23.95 -7.15
C GLU A 226 12.10 23.35 -6.86
N VAL A 227 11.36 23.92 -5.92
CA VAL A 227 10.03 23.46 -5.50
C VAL A 227 9.04 23.46 -6.67
N LYS A 228 8.99 24.53 -7.47
CA LYS A 228 8.14 24.59 -8.68
C LYS A 228 8.51 23.52 -9.70
N ARG A 229 9.80 23.27 -9.90
CA ARG A 229 10.25 22.20 -10.80
C ARG A 229 9.78 20.84 -10.33
N GLU A 230 9.95 20.49 -9.06
CA GLU A 230 9.53 19.20 -8.50
C GLU A 230 8.01 19.01 -8.58
N ILE A 231 7.22 20.06 -8.26
CA ILE A 231 5.75 20.02 -8.38
C ILE A 231 5.33 19.80 -9.84
N ASN A 232 5.93 20.53 -10.79
CA ASN A 232 5.61 20.35 -12.21
C ASN A 232 5.98 18.97 -12.75
N LEU A 233 7.11 18.41 -12.30
CA LEU A 233 7.51 17.04 -12.66
C LEU A 233 6.51 16.03 -12.10
N TYR A 234 6.07 16.22 -10.86
CA TYR A 234 5.07 15.35 -10.24
C TYR A 234 3.75 15.39 -11.02
N TRP A 235 3.21 16.56 -11.30
CA TRP A 235 1.93 16.73 -12.00
C TRP A 235 1.92 16.23 -13.45
N ARG A 236 3.10 16.15 -14.11
CA ARG A 236 3.21 15.59 -15.45
C ARG A 236 3.23 14.06 -15.47
N ASN A 237 3.61 13.45 -14.34
CA ASN A 237 3.78 12.00 -14.22
C ASN A 237 2.67 11.34 -13.37
N SER A 238 1.67 12.11 -12.92
CA SER A 238 0.49 11.66 -12.19
C SER A 238 -0.73 11.61 -13.09
#